data_b06c236b75dce71e44d115aedce7765d
#
_entry.id   b06c236b75dce71e44d115aedce7765d
#
_cell.length_a   1.000
_cell.length_b   1.000
_cell.length_c   1.000
_cell.angle_alpha   90.00
_cell.angle_beta   90.00
_cell.angle_gamma   90.00
#
_symmetry.space_group_name_H-M   'P 1'
#
loop_
_entity.id
_entity.type
_entity.pdbx_description
1 polymer ?
#
loop_
_entity_poly.entity_id
_entity_poly.type
_entity_poly.pdbx_seq_one_letter_code
_entity_poly.pdbx_strand_id
1 'polypeptide(L)'
;MKTDFVKTAIIGGGASGLFCALLLKNSAVVLEKGPRAGRKLSATGNGQGNLSNAVMNADCYFPEKNRGFVRRALERFGSVQTLARFEKEGIIFVADEKGRVYPAGRQASAITDLLRYGLRPPQKTTVTGCEAVTLSQKDGLFETYCVVAGEKRIFRSENVVVCTGGKAAPNFGSDGSGYKFAKAFGHTVTPLFPSLVQLKTDTTYTKTLKGKRAFCKARATAGNKILAEVEGDVIFTDYGISGDAVFRLSAFAAGREEKVGITLDFLPMSDTERLKKALDAKKRGGIVPPGELFLGILDNQIGRAVMKRAAETGEDCVFLAKNFTLDVTGTLNFDYAQVTKGGIPADELTDGMESRKQKGLFFAGEIIDVDGMCGGYNLQWAFTSAAIAAESINNSR
;
A
#
# COMPACT_ATOMS: atom_id res chain seq x y z
N MET A 1 13.45 29.42 -23.04
CA MET A 1 13.12 28.37 -22.04
C MET A 1 14.17 28.43 -20.95
N LYS A 2 13.75 28.55 -19.67
CA LYS A 2 14.69 28.65 -18.54
C LYS A 2 15.31 27.28 -18.26
N THR A 3 16.63 27.25 -18.08
CA THR A 3 17.38 26.04 -17.75
C THR A 3 18.09 26.25 -16.41
N ASP A 4 17.86 25.34 -15.48
CA ASP A 4 18.50 25.35 -14.15
C ASP A 4 19.36 24.11 -14.02
N PHE A 5 20.52 24.23 -13.37
CA PHE A 5 21.40 23.10 -13.07
C PHE A 5 21.38 22.77 -11.57
N VAL A 6 21.29 21.48 -11.27
CA VAL A 6 21.41 20.91 -9.93
C VAL A 6 22.20 19.61 -9.98
N LYS A 7 22.79 19.18 -8.88
CA LYS A 7 23.45 17.86 -8.83
C LYS A 7 22.45 16.70 -8.96
N THR A 8 21.31 16.82 -8.30
CA THR A 8 20.28 15.78 -8.30
C THR A 8 18.89 16.38 -8.51
N ALA A 9 18.18 15.90 -9.53
CA ALA A 9 16.75 16.17 -9.71
C ALA A 9 15.93 14.99 -9.16
N ILE A 10 14.90 15.28 -8.36
CA ILE A 10 14.00 14.28 -7.78
C ILE A 10 12.60 14.52 -8.35
N ILE A 11 12.08 13.56 -9.09
CA ILE A 11 10.75 13.65 -9.71
C ILE A 11 9.73 13.02 -8.77
N GLY A 12 8.87 13.85 -8.17
CA GLY A 12 7.85 13.47 -7.19
C GLY A 12 8.21 13.87 -5.76
N GLY A 13 7.38 14.71 -5.15
CA GLY A 13 7.52 15.20 -3.78
C GLY A 13 6.71 14.40 -2.76
N GLY A 14 6.64 13.06 -2.92
CA GLY A 14 6.04 12.13 -1.95
C GLY A 14 6.98 11.79 -0.79
N ALA A 15 6.63 10.74 -0.04
CA ALA A 15 7.43 10.26 1.09
C ALA A 15 8.88 9.95 0.68
N SER A 16 9.06 9.16 -0.38
CA SER A 16 10.39 8.79 -0.88
C SER A 16 11.18 9.99 -1.40
N GLY A 17 10.56 10.88 -2.19
CA GLY A 17 11.26 12.02 -2.77
C GLY A 17 11.71 13.05 -1.74
N LEU A 18 10.85 13.41 -0.79
CA LEU A 18 11.21 14.33 0.29
C LEU A 18 12.28 13.74 1.22
N PHE A 19 12.17 12.44 1.53
CA PHE A 19 13.15 11.77 2.39
C PHE A 19 14.50 11.61 1.69
N CYS A 20 14.51 11.27 0.41
CA CYS A 20 15.73 11.25 -0.41
C CYS A 20 16.42 12.63 -0.41
N ALA A 21 15.66 13.70 -0.72
CA ALA A 21 16.18 15.06 -0.72
C ALA A 21 16.79 15.46 0.63
N LEU A 22 16.13 15.07 1.73
CA LEU A 22 16.63 15.35 3.08
C LEU A 22 18.01 14.72 3.33
N LEU A 23 18.25 13.50 2.83
CA LEU A 23 19.45 12.70 3.07
C LEU A 23 20.60 13.00 2.10
N LEU A 24 20.35 13.60 0.94
CA LEU A 24 21.37 14.00 -0.02
C LEU A 24 22.33 15.04 0.62
N LYS A 25 23.62 14.94 0.29
CA LYS A 25 24.66 15.92 0.72
C LYS A 25 24.90 17.00 -0.32
N ASN A 26 24.48 16.77 -1.57
CA ASN A 26 24.64 17.69 -2.68
C ASN A 26 23.40 18.56 -2.93
N SER A 27 23.47 19.48 -3.90
CA SER A 27 22.32 20.28 -4.31
C SER A 27 21.26 19.42 -4.97
N ALA A 28 20.00 19.64 -4.56
CA ALA A 28 18.87 18.88 -5.07
C ALA A 28 17.63 19.75 -5.30
N VAL A 29 16.83 19.40 -6.31
CA VAL A 29 15.51 19.96 -6.53
C VAL A 29 14.46 18.85 -6.52
N VAL A 30 13.40 19.03 -5.74
CA VAL A 30 12.21 18.17 -5.77
C VAL A 30 11.19 18.80 -6.69
N LEU A 31 10.80 18.08 -7.75
CA LEU A 31 9.83 18.49 -8.76
C LEU A 31 8.48 17.84 -8.43
N GLU A 32 7.55 18.62 -7.90
CA GLU A 32 6.25 18.15 -7.46
C GLU A 32 5.14 18.75 -8.32
N LYS A 33 4.34 17.91 -8.99
CA LYS A 33 3.26 18.37 -9.86
C LYS A 33 2.08 18.99 -9.12
N GLY A 34 1.84 18.53 -7.89
CA GLY A 34 0.76 19.05 -7.05
C GLY A 34 1.10 20.42 -6.45
N PRO A 35 0.08 21.11 -5.90
CA PRO A 35 0.28 22.41 -5.27
C PRO A 35 1.09 22.35 -3.97
N ARG A 36 1.26 21.15 -3.40
CA ARG A 36 1.97 20.91 -2.14
C ARG A 36 2.59 19.51 -2.13
N ALA A 37 3.86 19.40 -1.75
CA ALA A 37 4.53 18.12 -1.61
C ALA A 37 4.01 17.32 -0.41
N GLY A 38 4.07 15.98 -0.46
CA GLY A 38 3.72 15.06 0.64
C GLY A 38 2.21 14.87 0.85
N ARG A 39 1.35 15.16 -0.10
CA ARG A 39 -0.12 15.03 0.06
C ARG A 39 -0.54 13.61 0.44
N LYS A 40 -0.09 12.58 -0.27
CA LYS A 40 -0.40 11.19 0.05
C LYS A 40 0.16 10.78 1.41
N LEU A 41 1.38 11.23 1.76
CA LEU A 41 1.98 10.97 3.08
C LEU A 41 1.12 11.53 4.22
N SER A 42 0.64 12.78 4.09
CA SER A 42 -0.23 13.41 5.11
C SER A 42 -1.58 12.71 5.30
N ALA A 43 -2.04 11.91 4.33
CA ALA A 43 -3.30 11.17 4.41
C ALA A 43 -3.14 9.74 4.95
N THR A 44 -1.91 9.26 5.16
CA THR A 44 -1.65 7.87 5.57
C THR A 44 -2.20 7.56 6.96
N GLY A 45 -2.66 6.31 7.15
CA GLY A 45 -3.25 5.87 8.42
C GLY A 45 -4.45 6.72 8.84
N ASN A 46 -5.31 7.14 7.91
CA ASN A 46 -6.43 8.07 8.13
C ASN A 46 -5.94 9.40 8.77
N GLY A 47 -4.80 9.92 8.31
CA GLY A 47 -4.18 11.13 8.85
C GLY A 47 -3.32 10.93 10.10
N GLN A 48 -3.29 9.71 10.67
CA GLN A 48 -2.51 9.43 11.87
C GLN A 48 -1.02 9.14 11.61
N GLY A 49 -0.63 8.80 10.37
CA GLY A 49 0.76 8.58 10.01
C GLY A 49 1.33 7.24 10.48
N ASN A 50 0.76 6.12 10.02
CA ASN A 50 1.36 4.80 10.22
C ASN A 50 2.62 4.68 9.34
N LEU A 51 3.79 5.02 9.88
CA LEU A 51 5.03 5.21 9.13
C LEU A 51 5.83 3.94 8.92
N SER A 52 5.75 3.03 9.86
CA SER A 52 6.56 1.82 9.89
C SER A 52 5.89 0.74 10.71
N ASN A 53 6.57 -0.37 10.90
CA ASN A 53 6.15 -1.45 11.78
C ASN A 53 7.33 -1.90 12.65
N ALA A 54 7.09 -2.21 13.91
CA ALA A 54 8.10 -2.72 14.82
C ALA A 54 8.56 -4.14 14.43
N VAL A 55 7.64 -4.93 13.82
CA VAL A 55 7.94 -6.27 13.30
C VAL A 55 8.12 -6.17 11.78
N MET A 56 9.32 -5.79 11.36
CA MET A 56 9.66 -5.56 9.96
C MET A 56 10.51 -6.70 9.40
N ASN A 57 9.99 -7.40 8.38
CA ASN A 57 10.76 -8.41 7.65
C ASN A 57 10.35 -8.45 6.17
N ALA A 58 11.16 -9.10 5.34
CA ALA A 58 10.94 -9.18 3.90
C ALA A 58 9.72 -10.04 3.51
N ASP A 59 9.24 -10.92 4.40
CA ASP A 59 8.08 -11.78 4.13
C ASP A 59 6.77 -11.01 4.10
N CYS A 60 6.79 -9.77 4.63
CA CYS A 60 5.67 -8.83 4.56
C CYS A 60 5.55 -8.11 3.21
N TYR A 61 6.40 -8.45 2.21
CA TYR A 61 6.46 -7.79 0.91
C TYR A 61 6.22 -8.72 -0.26
N PHE A 62 5.73 -8.14 -1.35
CA PHE A 62 5.42 -8.77 -2.62
C PHE A 62 6.13 -8.06 -3.78
N PRO A 63 6.32 -8.74 -4.93
CA PRO A 63 6.16 -10.18 -5.12
C PRO A 63 7.22 -10.98 -4.36
N GLU A 64 6.94 -12.26 -4.07
CA GLU A 64 7.84 -13.12 -3.28
C GLU A 64 9.26 -13.23 -3.88
N LYS A 65 9.36 -13.21 -5.23
CA LYS A 65 10.64 -13.22 -5.93
C LYS A 65 11.55 -12.06 -5.56
N ASN A 66 11.01 -10.93 -5.12
CA ASN A 66 11.76 -9.73 -4.75
C ASN A 66 12.16 -9.70 -3.27
N ARG A 67 11.74 -10.68 -2.44
CA ARG A 67 12.04 -10.70 -0.98
C ARG A 67 13.53 -10.66 -0.67
N GLY A 68 14.38 -11.28 -1.49
CA GLY A 68 15.84 -11.19 -1.34
C GLY A 68 16.36 -9.76 -1.47
N PHE A 69 15.89 -9.03 -2.48
CA PHE A 69 16.21 -7.62 -2.69
C PHE A 69 15.71 -6.75 -1.54
N VAL A 70 14.46 -6.95 -1.12
CA VAL A 70 13.85 -6.21 0.00
C VAL A 70 14.60 -6.49 1.31
N ARG A 71 15.00 -7.74 1.58
CA ARG A 71 15.76 -8.12 2.78
C ARG A 71 17.07 -7.34 2.87
N ARG A 72 17.90 -7.36 1.81
CA ARG A 72 19.15 -6.60 1.77
C ARG A 72 18.92 -5.11 1.97
N ALA A 73 17.86 -4.56 1.40
CA ALA A 73 17.49 -3.16 1.56
C ALA A 73 17.09 -2.83 3.02
N LEU A 74 16.26 -3.65 3.66
CA LEU A 74 15.81 -3.46 5.04
C LEU A 74 16.95 -3.64 6.06
N GLU A 75 17.88 -4.56 5.82
CA GLU A 75 19.08 -4.75 6.65
C GLU A 75 19.98 -3.51 6.60
N ARG A 76 20.10 -2.87 5.43
CA ARG A 76 20.89 -1.66 5.24
C ARG A 76 20.22 -0.42 5.83
N PHE A 77 18.90 -0.26 5.63
CA PHE A 77 18.14 0.87 6.14
C PHE A 77 16.70 0.42 6.47
N GLY A 78 16.49 -0.06 7.66
CA GLY A 78 15.19 -0.58 8.12
C GLY A 78 14.43 0.42 8.99
N SER A 79 13.47 -0.13 9.75
CA SER A 79 12.59 0.66 10.61
C SER A 79 13.38 1.39 11.72
N VAL A 80 14.36 0.75 12.32
CA VAL A 80 15.22 1.36 13.36
C VAL A 80 15.93 2.61 12.84
N GLN A 81 16.56 2.52 11.67
CA GLN A 81 17.27 3.65 11.06
C GLN A 81 16.30 4.75 10.64
N THR A 82 15.12 4.38 10.11
CA THR A 82 14.09 5.34 9.74
C THR A 82 13.61 6.13 10.94
N LEU A 83 13.25 5.46 12.02
CA LEU A 83 12.75 6.11 13.23
C LEU A 83 13.85 6.97 13.88
N ALA A 84 15.05 6.43 14.04
CA ALA A 84 16.20 7.17 14.57
C ALA A 84 16.51 8.46 13.77
N ARG A 85 16.28 8.43 12.43
CA ARG A 85 16.46 9.64 11.61
C ARG A 85 15.45 10.74 11.95
N PHE A 86 14.22 10.38 12.21
CA PHE A 86 13.18 11.33 12.60
C PHE A 86 13.30 11.75 14.08
N GLU A 87 13.72 10.84 14.96
CA GLU A 87 13.96 11.11 16.37
C GLU A 87 15.07 12.17 16.59
N LYS A 88 16.07 12.20 15.72
CA LYS A 88 17.10 13.26 15.71
C LYS A 88 16.51 14.67 15.51
N GLU A 89 15.36 14.76 14.89
CA GLU A 89 14.62 16.02 14.71
C GLU A 89 13.52 16.21 15.76
N GLY A 90 13.52 15.40 16.83
CA GLY A 90 12.62 15.55 17.96
C GLY A 90 11.25 14.88 17.81
N ILE A 91 11.05 14.01 16.82
CA ILE A 91 9.80 13.23 16.71
C ILE A 91 9.83 12.08 17.73
N ILE A 92 8.74 11.94 18.47
CA ILE A 92 8.52 10.81 19.39
C ILE A 92 7.57 9.84 18.71
N PHE A 93 7.89 8.54 18.76
CA PHE A 93 7.06 7.48 18.18
C PHE A 93 6.42 6.61 19.24
N VAL A 94 5.26 6.05 18.89
CA VAL A 94 4.53 5.04 19.66
C VAL A 94 4.16 3.88 18.75
N ALA A 95 4.26 2.66 19.27
CA ALA A 95 3.78 1.47 18.57
C ALA A 95 2.46 1.00 19.20
N ASP A 96 1.55 0.49 18.39
CA ASP A 96 0.36 -0.19 18.88
C ASP A 96 0.59 -1.71 19.04
N GLU A 97 -0.43 -2.42 19.55
CA GLU A 97 -0.38 -3.87 19.79
C GLU A 97 -0.11 -4.71 18.52
N LYS A 98 -0.37 -4.15 17.33
CA LYS A 98 -0.08 -4.77 16.03
C LYS A 98 1.30 -4.38 15.47
N GLY A 99 2.11 -3.68 16.28
CA GLY A 99 3.44 -3.20 15.88
C GLY A 99 3.43 -1.99 14.95
N ARG A 100 2.28 -1.39 14.63
CA ARG A 100 2.20 -0.21 13.76
C ARG A 100 2.76 1.00 14.48
N VAL A 101 3.67 1.72 13.82
CA VAL A 101 4.40 2.84 14.41
C VAL A 101 3.84 4.17 13.92
N TYR A 102 3.54 5.06 14.86
CA TYR A 102 2.95 6.38 14.62
C TYR A 102 3.75 7.47 15.35
N PRO A 103 3.75 8.73 14.87
CA PRO A 103 4.12 9.85 15.71
C PRO A 103 3.23 9.88 16.95
N ALA A 104 3.77 10.23 18.11
CA ALA A 104 3.01 10.26 19.37
C ALA A 104 1.74 11.13 19.28
N GLY A 105 1.81 12.23 18.54
CA GLY A 105 0.65 13.10 18.29
C GLY A 105 -0.35 12.56 17.27
N ARG A 106 -0.14 11.36 16.71
CA ARG A 106 -1.03 10.75 15.71
C ARG A 106 -1.38 11.68 14.54
N GLN A 107 -0.39 12.43 14.03
CA GLN A 107 -0.56 13.36 12.92
C GLN A 107 0.49 13.09 11.83
N ALA A 108 0.06 12.56 10.69
CA ALA A 108 0.91 12.31 9.52
C ALA A 108 1.52 13.61 8.96
N SER A 109 0.82 14.74 9.10
CA SER A 109 1.29 16.05 8.66
C SER A 109 2.56 16.50 9.39
N ALA A 110 2.76 16.12 10.66
CA ALA A 110 3.97 16.45 11.39
C ALA A 110 5.23 15.91 10.71
N ILE A 111 5.17 14.66 10.22
CA ILE A 111 6.28 14.06 9.47
C ILE A 111 6.47 14.75 8.11
N THR A 112 5.35 15.07 7.43
CA THR A 112 5.41 15.74 6.13
C THR A 112 6.01 17.14 6.25
N ASP A 113 5.62 17.89 7.27
CA ASP A 113 6.11 19.24 7.49
C ASP A 113 7.59 19.24 7.94
N LEU A 114 8.00 18.29 8.78
CA LEU A 114 9.40 18.10 9.12
C LEU A 114 10.25 17.83 7.86
N LEU A 115 9.79 16.95 6.97
CA LEU A 115 10.48 16.68 5.71
C LEU A 115 10.60 17.94 4.83
N ARG A 116 9.56 18.77 4.76
CA ARG A 116 9.58 20.03 4.01
C ARG A 116 10.51 21.06 4.63
N TYR A 117 10.45 21.27 5.94
CA TYR A 117 11.30 22.21 6.65
C TYR A 117 12.77 21.81 6.65
N GLY A 118 13.05 20.50 6.56
CA GLY A 118 14.40 19.97 6.43
C GLY A 118 15.08 20.28 5.10
N LEU A 119 14.32 20.68 4.07
CA LEU A 119 14.88 21.11 2.79
C LEU A 119 15.23 22.61 2.87
N ARG A 120 16.52 22.91 2.91
CA ARG A 120 17.02 24.28 3.11
C ARG A 120 17.53 24.88 1.80
N PRO A 121 16.82 25.89 1.25
CA PRO A 121 17.32 26.66 0.12
C PRO A 121 18.63 27.37 0.44
N PRO A 122 19.52 27.65 -0.55
CA PRO A 122 19.35 27.32 -1.97
C PRO A 122 19.77 25.90 -2.34
N GLN A 123 20.40 25.16 -1.42
CA GLN A 123 20.98 23.85 -1.73
C GLN A 123 19.91 22.78 -2.02
N LYS A 124 18.79 22.82 -1.30
CA LYS A 124 17.68 21.88 -1.46
C LYS A 124 16.37 22.65 -1.58
N THR A 125 15.72 22.52 -2.71
CA THR A 125 14.49 23.25 -3.01
C THR A 125 13.38 22.31 -3.47
N THR A 126 12.14 22.74 -3.27
CA THR A 126 10.97 22.10 -3.85
C THR A 126 10.28 23.06 -4.81
N VAL A 127 10.02 22.61 -6.03
CA VAL A 127 9.23 23.34 -7.01
C VAL A 127 7.88 22.63 -7.12
N THR A 128 6.84 23.24 -6.59
CA THR A 128 5.46 22.77 -6.66
C THR A 128 4.75 23.28 -7.92
N GLY A 129 3.64 22.64 -8.33
CA GLY A 129 3.01 22.93 -9.62
C GLY A 129 3.93 22.66 -10.81
N CYS A 130 4.91 21.80 -10.61
CA CYS A 130 5.95 21.44 -11.58
C CYS A 130 5.71 20.03 -12.11
N GLU A 131 5.09 19.92 -13.26
CA GLU A 131 4.85 18.64 -13.93
C GLU A 131 6.06 18.26 -14.80
N ALA A 132 6.77 17.20 -14.42
CA ALA A 132 7.78 16.60 -15.28
C ALA A 132 7.09 15.88 -16.46
N VAL A 133 7.41 16.29 -17.67
CA VAL A 133 6.79 15.82 -18.91
C VAL A 133 7.63 14.73 -19.56
N THR A 134 8.92 15.02 -19.78
CA THR A 134 9.88 14.07 -20.37
C THR A 134 11.19 14.09 -19.61
N LEU A 135 11.90 12.99 -19.67
CA LEU A 135 13.24 12.80 -19.16
C LEU A 135 14.11 12.22 -20.27
N SER A 136 15.22 12.87 -20.55
CA SER A 136 16.21 12.44 -21.52
C SER A 136 17.61 12.65 -20.99
N GLN A 137 18.62 12.17 -21.70
CA GLN A 137 20.03 12.44 -21.40
C GLN A 137 20.69 13.10 -22.62
N LYS A 138 21.45 14.15 -22.37
CA LYS A 138 22.24 14.86 -23.37
C LYS A 138 23.55 15.32 -22.76
N ASP A 139 24.64 15.12 -23.47
CA ASP A 139 26.02 15.54 -23.08
C ASP A 139 26.40 15.06 -21.66
N GLY A 140 26.01 13.82 -21.31
CA GLY A 140 26.28 13.21 -20.01
C GLY A 140 25.37 13.66 -18.86
N LEU A 141 24.49 14.64 -19.08
CA LEU A 141 23.53 15.14 -18.08
C LEU A 141 22.11 14.72 -18.42
N PHE A 142 21.30 14.53 -17.39
CA PHE A 142 19.87 14.37 -17.55
C PHE A 142 19.20 15.72 -17.80
N GLU A 143 18.23 15.74 -18.67
CA GLU A 143 17.35 16.89 -18.93
C GLU A 143 15.91 16.48 -18.58
N THR A 144 15.41 17.03 -17.46
CA THR A 144 14.02 16.89 -17.05
C THR A 144 13.24 18.10 -17.57
N TYR A 145 12.39 17.86 -18.57
CA TYR A 145 11.50 18.87 -19.14
C TYR A 145 10.23 18.95 -18.30
N CYS A 146 9.94 20.15 -17.82
CA CYS A 146 8.82 20.40 -16.93
C CYS A 146 7.92 21.52 -17.46
N VAL A 147 6.66 21.49 -17.01
CA VAL A 147 5.74 22.62 -17.10
C VAL A 147 5.51 23.15 -15.68
N VAL A 148 5.79 24.42 -15.45
CA VAL A 148 5.64 25.11 -14.17
C VAL A 148 4.77 26.35 -14.40
N ALA A 149 3.57 26.40 -13.82
CA ALA A 149 2.62 27.50 -14.03
C ALA A 149 2.35 27.82 -15.53
N GLY A 150 2.33 26.77 -16.37
CA GLY A 150 2.13 26.90 -17.83
C GLY A 150 3.41 27.18 -18.63
N GLU A 151 4.50 27.51 -17.99
CA GLU A 151 5.79 27.79 -18.65
C GLU A 151 6.68 26.53 -18.75
N LYS A 152 7.35 26.38 -19.90
CA LYS A 152 8.31 25.30 -20.13
C LYS A 152 9.65 25.61 -19.42
N ARG A 153 10.15 24.64 -18.63
CA ARG A 153 11.40 24.74 -17.88
C ARG A 153 12.20 23.45 -18.02
N ILE A 154 13.52 23.54 -18.03
CA ILE A 154 14.42 22.37 -18.05
C ILE A 154 15.24 22.37 -16.76
N PHE A 155 15.28 21.21 -16.11
CA PHE A 155 16.26 20.96 -15.04
C PHE A 155 17.32 19.99 -15.57
N ARG A 156 18.58 20.48 -15.63
CA ARG A 156 19.74 19.66 -15.97
C ARG A 156 20.37 19.13 -14.69
N SER A 157 20.69 17.83 -14.65
CA SER A 157 21.27 17.22 -13.46
C SER A 157 22.21 16.07 -13.78
N GLU A 158 23.17 15.79 -12.87
CA GLU A 158 24.04 14.63 -12.95
C GLU A 158 23.28 13.34 -12.59
N ASN A 159 22.36 13.43 -11.61
CA ASN A 159 21.56 12.30 -11.16
C ASN A 159 20.06 12.66 -11.21
N VAL A 160 19.23 11.63 -11.45
CA VAL A 160 17.79 11.73 -11.32
C VAL A 160 17.28 10.62 -10.41
N VAL A 161 16.40 10.96 -9.47
CA VAL A 161 15.67 9.97 -8.67
C VAL A 161 14.19 10.06 -9.00
N VAL A 162 13.60 9.00 -9.53
CA VAL A 162 12.17 8.93 -9.84
C VAL A 162 11.42 8.41 -8.62
N CYS A 163 10.63 9.30 -7.99
CA CYS A 163 9.90 9.08 -6.74
C CYS A 163 8.39 9.32 -6.89
N THR A 164 7.85 9.05 -8.06
CA THR A 164 6.48 9.42 -8.45
C THR A 164 5.38 8.58 -7.81
N GLY A 165 5.75 7.52 -7.09
CA GLY A 165 4.80 6.53 -6.58
C GLY A 165 4.24 5.65 -7.69
N GLY A 166 3.20 4.89 -7.37
CA GLY A 166 2.49 4.03 -8.32
C GLY A 166 1.28 4.70 -8.96
N LYS A 167 0.15 3.99 -9.02
CA LYS A 167 -1.12 4.44 -9.61
C LYS A 167 -2.25 4.57 -8.58
N ALA A 168 -2.04 4.08 -7.36
CA ALA A 168 -3.05 4.09 -6.30
C ALA A 168 -3.23 5.48 -5.69
N ALA A 169 -4.48 5.85 -5.42
CA ALA A 169 -4.92 7.13 -4.87
C ALA A 169 -4.49 8.34 -5.76
N PRO A 170 -4.95 8.39 -7.02
CA PRO A 170 -4.56 9.42 -7.99
C PRO A 170 -4.98 10.85 -7.59
N ASN A 171 -6.00 11.00 -6.75
CA ASN A 171 -6.41 12.27 -6.15
C ASN A 171 -5.30 12.95 -5.31
N PHE A 172 -4.31 12.19 -4.84
CA PHE A 172 -3.11 12.70 -4.17
C PHE A 172 -1.93 12.93 -5.12
N GLY A 173 -2.07 12.62 -6.41
CA GLY A 173 -1.06 12.85 -7.44
C GLY A 173 -0.31 11.60 -7.91
N SER A 174 -0.59 10.42 -7.35
CA SER A 174 0.01 9.13 -7.74
C SER A 174 -0.86 8.47 -8.83
N ASP A 175 -0.66 8.83 -10.09
CA ASP A 175 -1.51 8.44 -11.22
C ASP A 175 -0.84 7.46 -12.21
N GLY A 176 0.38 7.01 -11.90
CA GLY A 176 1.16 6.13 -12.75
C GLY A 176 1.89 6.84 -13.89
N SER A 177 1.80 8.17 -13.99
CA SER A 177 2.49 8.93 -15.05
C SER A 177 4.02 8.82 -15.00
N GLY A 178 4.59 8.47 -13.84
CA GLY A 178 6.03 8.32 -13.67
C GLY A 178 6.66 7.13 -14.38
N TYR A 179 5.88 6.09 -14.67
CA TYR A 179 6.39 4.91 -15.38
C TYR A 179 6.91 5.22 -16.79
N LYS A 180 6.45 6.32 -17.41
CA LYS A 180 6.98 6.78 -18.70
C LYS A 180 8.47 7.10 -18.65
N PHE A 181 8.97 7.62 -17.51
CA PHE A 181 10.39 7.95 -17.36
C PHE A 181 11.26 6.70 -17.31
N ALA A 182 10.79 5.66 -16.63
CA ALA A 182 11.48 4.36 -16.64
C ALA A 182 11.52 3.74 -18.04
N LYS A 183 10.37 3.75 -18.74
CA LYS A 183 10.26 3.23 -20.11
C LYS A 183 11.17 3.97 -21.10
N ALA A 184 11.37 5.28 -20.92
CA ALA A 184 12.26 6.10 -21.77
C ALA A 184 13.71 5.62 -21.73
N PHE A 185 14.13 4.92 -20.66
CA PHE A 185 15.46 4.31 -20.51
C PHE A 185 15.43 2.79 -20.60
N GLY A 186 14.40 2.24 -21.25
CA GLY A 186 14.31 0.83 -21.57
C GLY A 186 13.88 -0.08 -20.41
N HIS A 187 13.45 0.46 -19.27
CA HIS A 187 12.90 -0.35 -18.18
C HIS A 187 11.55 -0.93 -18.54
N THR A 188 11.28 -2.12 -18.03
CA THR A 188 9.96 -2.73 -18.10
C THR A 188 9.09 -2.25 -16.93
N VAL A 189 7.80 -2.44 -17.06
CA VAL A 189 6.83 -2.22 -15.98
C VAL A 189 5.94 -3.43 -15.94
N THR A 190 5.95 -4.15 -14.82
CA THR A 190 5.06 -5.29 -14.61
C THR A 190 3.59 -4.85 -14.61
N PRO A 191 2.65 -5.74 -14.88
CA PRO A 191 1.23 -5.41 -14.82
C PRO A 191 0.85 -4.77 -13.49
N LEU A 192 0.07 -3.68 -13.55
CA LEU A 192 -0.30 -2.89 -12.39
C LEU A 192 -1.70 -3.29 -11.91
N PHE A 193 -1.83 -3.58 -10.61
CA PHE A 193 -3.09 -3.93 -9.98
C PHE A 193 -3.32 -3.07 -8.72
N PRO A 194 -4.59 -2.70 -8.41
CA PRO A 194 -4.92 -2.09 -7.14
C PRO A 194 -4.74 -3.12 -6.01
N SER A 195 -4.04 -2.75 -4.94
CA SER A 195 -3.77 -3.58 -3.77
C SER A 195 -4.13 -2.83 -2.48
N LEU A 196 -4.35 -3.54 -1.39
CA LEU A 196 -4.95 -3.00 -0.18
C LEU A 196 -6.23 -2.22 -0.52
N VAL A 197 -7.19 -2.94 -1.08
CA VAL A 197 -8.40 -2.41 -1.71
C VAL A 197 -9.59 -3.30 -1.39
N GLN A 198 -10.80 -2.77 -1.53
CA GLN A 198 -12.04 -3.54 -1.39
C GLN A 198 -12.15 -4.60 -2.49
N LEU A 199 -12.78 -5.72 -2.17
CA LEU A 199 -13.02 -6.82 -3.08
C LEU A 199 -14.48 -6.83 -3.58
N LYS A 200 -14.63 -6.99 -4.88
CA LYS A 200 -15.93 -7.35 -5.48
C LYS A 200 -16.13 -8.85 -5.33
N THR A 201 -17.32 -9.25 -4.93
CA THR A 201 -17.66 -10.66 -4.76
C THR A 201 -19.03 -10.96 -5.36
N ASP A 202 -19.36 -12.24 -5.50
CA ASP A 202 -20.75 -12.63 -5.64
C ASP A 202 -21.55 -12.14 -4.41
N THR A 203 -22.67 -11.46 -4.66
CA THR A 203 -23.48 -10.83 -3.62
C THR A 203 -24.83 -11.53 -3.41
N THR A 204 -25.04 -12.72 -3.98
CA THR A 204 -26.30 -13.48 -3.91
C THR A 204 -26.85 -13.59 -2.48
N TYR A 205 -25.97 -13.87 -1.51
CA TYR A 205 -26.35 -14.00 -0.09
C TYR A 205 -26.01 -12.77 0.76
N THR A 206 -25.24 -11.83 0.24
CA THR A 206 -24.72 -10.71 1.03
C THR A 206 -25.32 -9.36 0.69
N LYS A 207 -26.12 -9.27 -0.38
CA LYS A 207 -26.73 -8.01 -0.83
C LYS A 207 -27.55 -7.30 0.26
N THR A 208 -28.25 -8.08 1.10
CA THR A 208 -29.04 -7.54 2.24
C THR A 208 -28.18 -7.14 3.44
N LEU A 209 -26.89 -7.47 3.42
CA LEU A 209 -25.95 -7.17 4.51
C LEU A 209 -25.24 -5.82 4.34
N LYS A 210 -25.60 -5.01 3.34
CA LYS A 210 -24.97 -3.71 3.10
C LYS A 210 -24.89 -2.87 4.37
N GLY A 211 -23.67 -2.41 4.70
CA GLY A 211 -23.38 -1.64 5.90
C GLY A 211 -23.16 -2.46 7.18
N LYS A 212 -23.41 -3.76 7.16
CA LYS A 212 -23.10 -4.64 8.29
C LYS A 212 -21.63 -4.88 8.43
N ARG A 213 -21.17 -4.95 9.68
CA ARG A 213 -19.80 -5.25 10.07
C ARG A 213 -19.79 -6.53 10.91
N ALA A 214 -18.83 -7.41 10.62
CA ALA A 214 -18.57 -8.60 11.42
C ALA A 214 -17.09 -8.74 11.69
N PHE A 215 -16.72 -9.08 12.91
CA PHE A 215 -15.37 -9.56 13.20
C PHE A 215 -15.29 -11.02 12.77
N CYS A 216 -14.38 -11.33 11.87
CA CYS A 216 -14.25 -12.66 11.27
C CYS A 216 -12.80 -13.13 11.32
N LYS A 217 -12.63 -14.45 11.35
CA LYS A 217 -11.44 -15.08 10.84
C LYS A 217 -11.66 -15.30 9.33
N ALA A 218 -10.90 -14.62 8.52
CA ALA A 218 -11.08 -14.59 7.06
C ALA A 218 -9.89 -15.21 6.35
N ARG A 219 -10.15 -16.07 5.36
CA ARG A 219 -9.13 -16.77 4.55
C ARG A 219 -9.30 -16.44 3.08
N ALA A 220 -8.19 -16.11 2.39
CA ALA A 220 -8.14 -16.09 0.94
C ALA A 220 -7.64 -17.46 0.44
N THR A 221 -8.34 -18.05 -0.52
CA THR A 221 -7.99 -19.35 -1.11
C THR A 221 -7.97 -19.27 -2.62
N ALA A 222 -7.08 -20.03 -3.27
CA ALA A 222 -7.10 -20.30 -4.70
C ALA A 222 -7.10 -21.82 -4.88
N GLY A 223 -8.20 -22.36 -5.41
CA GLY A 223 -8.46 -23.78 -5.35
C GLY A 223 -8.37 -24.30 -3.90
N ASN A 224 -7.58 -25.34 -3.67
CA ASN A 224 -7.37 -25.92 -2.32
C ASN A 224 -6.26 -25.23 -1.52
N LYS A 225 -5.58 -24.24 -2.09
CA LYS A 225 -4.44 -23.56 -1.41
C LYS A 225 -4.93 -22.38 -0.61
N ILE A 226 -4.61 -22.35 0.69
CA ILE A 226 -4.77 -21.15 1.51
C ILE A 226 -3.64 -20.19 1.15
N LEU A 227 -3.99 -18.99 0.69
CA LEU A 227 -3.05 -17.92 0.33
C LEU A 227 -2.68 -17.10 1.55
N ALA A 228 -3.68 -16.79 2.39
CA ALA A 228 -3.52 -16.04 3.62
C ALA A 228 -4.72 -16.25 4.54
N GLU A 229 -4.50 -16.07 5.83
CA GLU A 229 -5.52 -16.09 6.87
C GLU A 229 -5.29 -14.89 7.80
N VAL A 230 -6.36 -14.18 8.14
CA VAL A 230 -6.31 -12.99 9.00
C VAL A 230 -7.56 -12.92 9.86
N GLU A 231 -7.44 -12.31 11.03
CA GLU A 231 -8.59 -11.92 11.86
C GLU A 231 -8.80 -10.41 11.80
N GLY A 232 -10.04 -9.99 11.72
CA GLY A 232 -10.40 -8.57 11.68
C GLY A 232 -11.80 -8.31 11.16
N ASP A 233 -12.09 -7.03 10.98
CA ASP A 233 -13.39 -6.59 10.52
C ASP A 233 -13.58 -6.82 9.03
N VAL A 234 -14.74 -7.38 8.70
CA VAL A 234 -15.31 -7.44 7.36
C VAL A 234 -16.57 -6.58 7.33
N ILE A 235 -16.65 -5.69 6.35
CA ILE A 235 -17.79 -4.81 6.13
C ILE A 235 -18.43 -5.20 4.80
N PHE A 236 -19.71 -5.54 4.82
CA PHE A 236 -20.47 -5.88 3.63
C PHE A 236 -20.92 -4.63 2.89
N THR A 237 -20.83 -4.66 1.58
CA THR A 237 -21.21 -3.57 0.67
C THR A 237 -22.15 -4.09 -0.41
N ASP A 238 -22.64 -3.22 -1.28
CA ASP A 238 -23.47 -3.59 -2.42
C ASP A 238 -22.69 -4.29 -3.55
N TYR A 239 -21.37 -4.13 -3.58
CA TYR A 239 -20.45 -4.74 -4.57
C TYR A 239 -19.67 -5.95 -4.04
N GLY A 240 -19.71 -6.22 -2.75
CA GLY A 240 -18.92 -7.27 -2.12
C GLY A 240 -18.52 -6.93 -0.70
N ILE A 241 -17.22 -6.91 -0.40
CA ILE A 241 -16.69 -6.76 0.96
C ILE A 241 -15.56 -5.74 1.07
N SER A 242 -15.47 -5.14 2.25
CA SER A 242 -14.46 -4.17 2.69
C SER A 242 -14.02 -4.47 4.13
N GLY A 243 -13.21 -3.62 4.73
CA GLY A 243 -12.74 -3.74 6.13
C GLY A 243 -11.29 -4.15 6.23
N ASP A 244 -10.73 -4.08 7.45
CA ASP A 244 -9.30 -4.32 7.70
C ASP A 244 -8.83 -5.71 7.23
N ALA A 245 -9.62 -6.75 7.51
CA ALA A 245 -9.32 -8.11 7.06
C ALA A 245 -9.28 -8.19 5.53
N VAL A 246 -10.23 -7.53 4.86
CA VAL A 246 -10.35 -7.56 3.39
C VAL A 246 -9.19 -6.82 2.74
N PHE A 247 -8.80 -5.66 3.25
CA PHE A 247 -7.63 -4.93 2.73
C PHE A 247 -6.37 -5.80 2.79
N ARG A 248 -6.14 -6.49 3.90
CA ARG A 248 -4.98 -7.40 4.04
C ARG A 248 -5.04 -8.59 3.08
N LEU A 249 -6.20 -9.20 2.90
CA LEU A 249 -6.39 -10.34 1.99
C LEU A 249 -6.32 -9.92 0.51
N SER A 250 -6.70 -8.69 0.18
CA SER A 250 -6.67 -8.21 -1.21
C SER A 250 -5.26 -8.20 -1.82
N ALA A 251 -4.21 -8.03 -1.01
CA ALA A 251 -2.83 -8.12 -1.47
C ALA A 251 -2.48 -9.51 -2.06
N PHE A 252 -3.16 -10.56 -1.58
CA PHE A 252 -2.99 -11.92 -2.07
C PHE A 252 -3.93 -12.26 -3.23
N ALA A 253 -5.06 -11.55 -3.36
CA ALA A 253 -6.05 -11.76 -4.41
C ALA A 253 -5.74 -10.95 -5.68
N ALA A 254 -5.18 -9.74 -5.53
CA ALA A 254 -4.95 -8.81 -6.64
C ALA A 254 -3.97 -9.37 -7.69
N GLY A 255 -4.38 -9.32 -8.97
CA GLY A 255 -3.54 -9.72 -10.10
C GLY A 255 -3.39 -11.24 -10.29
N ARG A 256 -4.19 -12.06 -9.61
CA ARG A 256 -4.23 -13.51 -9.86
C ARG A 256 -5.17 -13.84 -11.02
N GLU A 257 -4.73 -14.76 -11.86
CA GLU A 257 -5.57 -15.35 -12.93
C GLU A 257 -6.48 -16.45 -12.38
N GLU A 258 -6.05 -17.10 -11.31
CA GLU A 258 -6.83 -18.14 -10.63
C GLU A 258 -8.02 -17.54 -9.89
N LYS A 259 -9.14 -18.29 -9.84
CA LYS A 259 -10.28 -17.90 -9.02
C LYS A 259 -9.89 -17.87 -7.55
N VAL A 260 -10.19 -16.75 -6.90
CA VAL A 260 -9.94 -16.55 -5.47
C VAL A 260 -11.28 -16.57 -4.73
N GLY A 261 -11.35 -17.32 -3.64
CA GLY A 261 -12.45 -17.30 -2.68
C GLY A 261 -12.02 -16.61 -1.38
N ILE A 262 -12.95 -15.88 -0.76
CA ILE A 262 -12.81 -15.39 0.61
C ILE A 262 -13.77 -16.17 1.50
N THR A 263 -13.24 -16.97 2.39
CA THR A 263 -14.01 -17.74 3.37
C THR A 263 -14.02 -17.03 4.72
N LEU A 264 -15.21 -16.79 5.26
CA LEU A 264 -15.44 -16.09 6.51
C LEU A 264 -15.90 -17.07 7.59
N ASP A 265 -15.19 -17.12 8.72
CA ASP A 265 -15.66 -17.68 9.97
C ASP A 265 -16.21 -16.53 10.81
N PHE A 266 -17.53 -16.46 10.98
CA PHE A 266 -18.21 -15.43 11.75
C PHE A 266 -18.11 -15.63 13.26
N LEU A 267 -17.63 -16.78 13.71
CA LEU A 267 -17.57 -17.17 15.13
C LEU A 267 -16.20 -17.77 15.48
N PRO A 268 -15.08 -17.04 15.26
CA PRO A 268 -13.74 -17.59 15.46
C PRO A 268 -13.48 -18.03 16.92
N MET A 269 -14.17 -17.41 17.88
CA MET A 269 -14.03 -17.72 19.31
C MET A 269 -14.93 -18.88 19.80
N SER A 270 -15.78 -19.43 18.92
CA SER A 270 -16.70 -20.53 19.28
C SER A 270 -16.32 -21.82 18.56
N ASP A 271 -16.27 -22.92 19.30
CA ASP A 271 -16.13 -24.23 18.69
C ASP A 271 -17.44 -24.71 18.04
N THR A 272 -17.31 -25.64 17.12
CA THR A 272 -18.43 -26.19 16.33
C THR A 272 -19.45 -26.92 17.21
N GLU A 273 -19.00 -27.65 18.24
CA GLU A 273 -19.87 -28.42 19.11
C GLU A 273 -20.73 -27.54 20.00
N ARG A 274 -20.14 -26.45 20.52
CA ARG A 274 -20.88 -25.45 21.29
C ARG A 274 -21.97 -24.80 20.43
N LEU A 275 -21.64 -24.46 19.18
CA LEU A 275 -22.59 -23.87 18.25
C LEU A 275 -23.73 -24.85 17.92
N LYS A 276 -23.42 -26.11 17.60
CA LYS A 276 -24.42 -27.16 17.36
C LYS A 276 -25.38 -27.30 18.54
N LYS A 277 -24.85 -27.45 19.78
CA LYS A 277 -25.66 -27.55 20.99
C LYS A 277 -26.61 -26.36 21.15
N ALA A 278 -26.16 -25.15 20.89
CA ALA A 278 -26.98 -23.93 20.98
C ALA A 278 -28.11 -23.92 19.96
N LEU A 279 -27.83 -24.27 18.69
CA LEU A 279 -28.85 -24.37 17.64
C LEU A 279 -29.85 -25.50 17.90
N ASP A 280 -29.42 -26.65 18.36
CA ASP A 280 -30.29 -27.77 18.71
C ASP A 280 -31.22 -27.47 19.90
N ALA A 281 -30.72 -26.73 20.90
CA ALA A 281 -31.54 -26.24 21.99
C ALA A 281 -32.67 -25.32 21.48
N LYS A 282 -32.37 -24.41 20.55
CA LYS A 282 -33.38 -23.52 19.93
C LYS A 282 -34.38 -24.29 19.08
N LYS A 283 -33.93 -25.27 18.30
CA LYS A 283 -34.83 -26.13 17.50
C LYS A 283 -35.79 -26.89 18.43
N ARG A 284 -35.30 -27.50 19.52
CA ARG A 284 -36.12 -28.21 20.50
C ARG A 284 -37.09 -27.31 21.24
N GLY A 285 -36.65 -26.08 21.57
CA GLY A 285 -37.47 -25.09 22.31
C GLY A 285 -38.65 -24.53 21.50
N GLY A 286 -38.56 -24.57 20.14
CA GLY A 286 -39.64 -24.17 19.25
C GLY A 286 -40.05 -22.70 19.29
N ILE A 287 -39.37 -21.85 20.09
CA ILE A 287 -39.67 -20.43 20.25
C ILE A 287 -39.20 -19.59 19.09
N VAL A 288 -38.05 -20.00 18.51
CA VAL A 288 -37.37 -19.25 17.45
C VAL A 288 -37.75 -19.84 16.10
N PRO A 289 -38.23 -19.03 15.13
CA PRO A 289 -38.51 -19.52 13.78
C PRO A 289 -37.26 -20.13 13.12
N PRO A 290 -37.42 -21.13 12.24
CA PRO A 290 -36.29 -21.82 11.60
C PRO A 290 -35.27 -20.87 10.92
N GLY A 291 -35.73 -19.79 10.31
CA GLY A 291 -34.86 -18.79 9.66
C GLY A 291 -34.09 -17.90 10.63
N GLU A 292 -34.41 -17.92 11.92
CA GLU A 292 -33.82 -17.06 12.97
C GLU A 292 -32.96 -17.82 13.98
N LEU A 293 -32.51 -19.05 13.64
CA LEU A 293 -31.77 -19.90 14.58
C LEU A 293 -30.49 -19.26 15.14
N PHE A 294 -29.89 -18.30 14.41
CA PHE A 294 -28.69 -17.57 14.84
C PHE A 294 -29.01 -16.34 15.73
N LEU A 295 -30.27 -16.09 16.08
CA LEU A 295 -30.67 -15.00 16.99
C LEU A 295 -29.86 -15.05 18.30
N GLY A 296 -29.17 -13.93 18.67
CA GLY A 296 -28.31 -13.87 19.86
C GLY A 296 -26.97 -14.61 19.72
N ILE A 297 -26.64 -15.14 18.53
CA ILE A 297 -25.36 -15.80 18.20
C ILE A 297 -24.59 -14.96 17.17
N LEU A 298 -25.27 -14.52 16.11
CA LEU A 298 -24.75 -13.62 15.09
C LEU A 298 -25.60 -12.35 15.01
N ASP A 299 -25.11 -11.32 14.28
CA ASP A 299 -26.02 -10.26 13.81
C ASP A 299 -27.20 -10.91 13.08
N ASN A 300 -28.41 -10.45 13.37
CA ASN A 300 -29.64 -11.08 12.87
C ASN A 300 -29.66 -11.19 11.33
N GLN A 301 -29.16 -10.18 10.60
CA GLN A 301 -29.15 -10.24 9.14
C GLN A 301 -28.10 -11.21 8.62
N ILE A 302 -26.93 -11.29 9.25
CA ILE A 302 -25.89 -12.29 8.92
C ILE A 302 -26.43 -13.69 9.20
N GLY A 303 -27.08 -13.89 10.35
CA GLY A 303 -27.72 -15.18 10.66
C GLY A 303 -28.77 -15.60 9.61
N ARG A 304 -29.62 -14.67 9.19
CA ARG A 304 -30.60 -14.91 8.11
C ARG A 304 -29.95 -15.25 6.77
N ALA A 305 -28.82 -14.59 6.42
CA ALA A 305 -28.08 -14.89 5.20
C ALA A 305 -27.48 -16.31 5.24
N VAL A 306 -26.95 -16.73 6.38
CA VAL A 306 -26.45 -18.10 6.59
C VAL A 306 -27.61 -19.11 6.47
N MET A 307 -28.75 -18.87 7.13
CA MET A 307 -29.90 -19.77 7.05
C MET A 307 -30.51 -19.83 5.66
N LYS A 308 -30.59 -18.71 4.94
CA LYS A 308 -31.03 -18.67 3.54
C LYS A 308 -30.13 -19.55 2.67
N ARG A 309 -28.81 -19.38 2.77
CA ARG A 309 -27.88 -20.20 2.00
C ARG A 309 -27.99 -21.68 2.34
N ALA A 310 -28.08 -22.03 3.62
CA ALA A 310 -28.28 -23.41 4.06
C ALA A 310 -29.55 -24.04 3.46
N ALA A 311 -30.67 -23.30 3.41
CA ALA A 311 -31.92 -23.76 2.85
C ALA A 311 -31.85 -23.97 1.33
N GLU A 312 -31.11 -23.11 0.61
CA GLU A 312 -31.01 -23.16 -0.86
C GLU A 312 -29.97 -24.21 -1.34
N THR A 313 -28.87 -24.39 -0.58
CA THR A 313 -27.76 -25.30 -0.99
C THR A 313 -27.84 -26.68 -0.34
N GLY A 314 -28.61 -26.85 0.75
CA GLY A 314 -28.59 -28.04 1.56
C GLY A 314 -27.37 -28.21 2.46
N GLU A 315 -26.50 -27.22 2.50
CA GLU A 315 -25.29 -27.24 3.38
C GLU A 315 -25.70 -27.07 4.85
N ASP A 316 -24.91 -27.67 5.75
CA ASP A 316 -25.10 -27.51 7.19
C ASP A 316 -24.91 -26.05 7.61
N CYS A 317 -25.85 -25.49 8.34
CA CYS A 317 -25.83 -24.07 8.73
C CYS A 317 -24.69 -23.75 9.72
N VAL A 318 -24.24 -24.73 10.54
CA VAL A 318 -23.08 -24.58 11.44
C VAL A 318 -21.80 -24.51 10.62
N PHE A 319 -21.70 -25.38 9.60
CA PHE A 319 -20.57 -25.35 8.66
C PHE A 319 -20.51 -23.99 7.95
N LEU A 320 -21.63 -23.52 7.41
CA LEU A 320 -21.71 -22.23 6.72
C LEU A 320 -21.37 -21.04 7.64
N ALA A 321 -21.80 -21.04 8.90
CA ALA A 321 -21.47 -19.98 9.83
C ALA A 321 -19.95 -19.84 10.08
N LYS A 322 -19.21 -20.92 9.88
CA LYS A 322 -17.75 -20.97 10.05
C LYS A 322 -16.98 -21.02 8.71
N ASN A 323 -17.65 -21.24 7.59
CA ASN A 323 -17.03 -21.35 6.27
C ASN A 323 -17.87 -20.67 5.19
N PHE A 324 -18.25 -19.42 5.42
CA PHE A 324 -19.05 -18.66 4.47
C PHE A 324 -18.17 -18.13 3.33
N THR A 325 -18.08 -18.87 2.25
CA THR A 325 -17.20 -18.51 1.13
C THR A 325 -17.90 -17.58 0.14
N LEU A 326 -17.18 -16.55 -0.28
CA LEU A 326 -17.55 -15.58 -1.31
C LEU A 326 -16.55 -15.67 -2.45
N ASP A 327 -17.03 -15.83 -3.68
CA ASP A 327 -16.18 -15.81 -4.86
C ASP A 327 -15.77 -14.38 -5.19
N VAL A 328 -14.48 -14.14 -5.29
CA VAL A 328 -13.94 -12.83 -5.70
C VAL A 328 -14.10 -12.69 -7.20
N THR A 329 -14.81 -11.65 -7.62
CA THR A 329 -15.03 -11.31 -9.03
C THR A 329 -14.12 -10.17 -9.50
N GLY A 330 -13.37 -9.55 -8.60
CA GLY A 330 -12.44 -8.49 -8.88
C GLY A 330 -12.15 -7.61 -7.68
N THR A 331 -11.51 -6.46 -7.95
CA THR A 331 -11.23 -5.42 -6.95
C THR A 331 -11.95 -4.12 -7.34
N LEU A 332 -12.06 -3.17 -6.43
CA LEU A 332 -12.29 -1.80 -6.83
C LEU A 332 -11.04 -1.24 -7.54
N ASN A 333 -11.20 -0.08 -8.20
CA ASN A 333 -10.15 0.51 -9.00
C ASN A 333 -9.08 1.22 -8.13
N PHE A 334 -8.09 1.83 -8.79
CA PHE A 334 -6.99 2.54 -8.14
C PHE A 334 -7.40 3.74 -7.29
N ASP A 335 -8.58 4.32 -7.52
CA ASP A 335 -9.08 5.45 -6.71
C ASP A 335 -9.34 5.04 -5.26
N TYR A 336 -9.66 3.76 -5.04
CA TYR A 336 -9.95 3.18 -3.74
C TYR A 336 -8.78 2.40 -3.14
N ALA A 337 -7.74 2.14 -3.93
CA ALA A 337 -6.58 1.38 -3.48
C ALA A 337 -5.62 2.23 -2.65
N GLN A 338 -5.03 1.63 -1.62
CA GLN A 338 -3.98 2.28 -0.84
C GLN A 338 -2.63 2.21 -1.53
N VAL A 339 -2.36 1.09 -2.22
CA VAL A 339 -1.10 0.81 -2.90
C VAL A 339 -1.31 0.21 -4.29
N THR A 340 -0.28 0.34 -5.11
CA THR A 340 -0.14 -0.29 -6.41
C THR A 340 0.71 -1.53 -6.27
N LYS A 341 0.22 -2.66 -6.73
CA LYS A 341 1.00 -3.88 -6.96
C LYS A 341 1.55 -3.84 -8.38
N GLY A 342 2.81 -4.22 -8.55
CA GLY A 342 3.52 -4.08 -9.82
C GLY A 342 4.32 -2.77 -9.89
N GLY A 343 5.15 -2.65 -10.91
CA GLY A 343 6.05 -1.51 -11.10
C GLY A 343 7.31 -1.88 -11.86
N ILE A 344 8.40 -1.17 -11.60
CA ILE A 344 9.71 -1.47 -12.17
C ILE A 344 10.28 -2.71 -11.48
N PRO A 345 10.65 -3.79 -12.22
CA PRO A 345 11.21 -4.99 -11.63
C PRO A 345 12.47 -4.71 -10.81
N ALA A 346 12.57 -5.33 -9.62
CA ALA A 346 13.71 -5.14 -8.74
C ALA A 346 15.05 -5.64 -9.33
N ASP A 347 15.00 -6.64 -10.21
CA ASP A 347 16.17 -7.18 -10.92
C ASP A 347 16.74 -6.23 -12.00
N GLU A 348 15.98 -5.21 -12.40
CA GLU A 348 16.48 -4.14 -13.27
C GLU A 348 17.23 -3.04 -12.48
N LEU A 349 17.29 -3.15 -11.13
CA LEU A 349 17.95 -2.21 -10.24
C LEU A 349 19.16 -2.85 -9.56
N THR A 350 20.13 -2.03 -9.20
CA THR A 350 21.21 -2.43 -8.28
C THR A 350 20.70 -2.42 -6.83
N ASP A 351 21.43 -3.02 -5.90
CA ASP A 351 21.14 -2.89 -4.46
C ASP A 351 21.28 -1.44 -3.96
N GLY A 352 21.80 -0.52 -4.79
CA GLY A 352 21.86 0.92 -4.56
C GLY A 352 20.67 1.70 -5.10
N MET A 353 19.61 1.02 -5.57
CA MET A 353 18.43 1.61 -6.21
C MET A 353 18.74 2.32 -7.55
N GLU A 354 19.95 2.14 -8.10
CA GLU A 354 20.35 2.67 -9.39
C GLU A 354 19.89 1.73 -10.53
N SER A 355 19.47 2.31 -11.63
CA SER A 355 19.18 1.59 -12.87
C SER A 355 20.37 0.79 -13.36
N ARG A 356 20.18 -0.48 -13.69
CA ARG A 356 21.20 -1.29 -14.39
C ARG A 356 21.33 -0.90 -15.88
N LYS A 357 20.38 -0.11 -16.40
CA LYS A 357 20.32 0.27 -17.81
C LYS A 357 20.88 1.69 -18.05
N GLN A 358 20.83 2.54 -17.04
CA GLN A 358 21.25 3.93 -17.15
C GLN A 358 21.92 4.41 -15.86
N LYS A 359 23.22 4.69 -15.92
CA LYS A 359 23.99 5.26 -14.80
C LYS A 359 23.43 6.63 -14.40
N GLY A 360 23.35 6.91 -13.11
CA GLY A 360 22.85 8.17 -12.56
C GLY A 360 21.32 8.26 -12.49
N LEU A 361 20.59 7.24 -12.99
CA LEU A 361 19.14 7.13 -12.86
C LEU A 361 18.77 6.20 -11.70
N PHE A 362 18.01 6.71 -10.75
CA PHE A 362 17.59 5.99 -9.56
C PHE A 362 16.07 5.92 -9.46
N PHE A 363 15.56 4.92 -8.76
CA PHE A 363 14.15 4.76 -8.45
C PHE A 363 13.94 4.54 -6.97
N ALA A 364 12.91 5.15 -6.37
CA ALA A 364 12.60 4.95 -4.96
C ALA A 364 11.09 5.00 -4.67
N GLY A 365 10.66 4.20 -3.74
CA GLY A 365 9.27 4.09 -3.30
C GLY A 365 8.43 3.14 -4.16
N GLU A 366 7.13 3.41 -4.19
CA GLU A 366 6.09 2.57 -4.78
C GLU A 366 6.18 2.41 -6.32
N ILE A 367 7.05 3.16 -6.99
CA ILE A 367 7.31 2.98 -8.42
C ILE A 367 8.04 1.66 -8.73
N ILE A 368 8.79 1.12 -7.76
CA ILE A 368 9.45 -0.17 -7.83
C ILE A 368 8.40 -1.26 -7.56
N ASP A 369 8.50 -2.40 -8.25
CA ASP A 369 7.63 -3.57 -8.03
C ASP A 369 7.90 -4.23 -6.66
N VAL A 370 7.56 -3.48 -5.62
CA VAL A 370 7.61 -3.88 -4.21
C VAL A 370 6.44 -3.24 -3.50
N ASP A 371 5.44 -4.05 -3.15
CA ASP A 371 4.31 -3.64 -2.31
C ASP A 371 4.31 -4.44 -1.00
N GLY A 372 4.01 -3.77 0.09
CA GLY A 372 3.97 -4.35 1.43
C GLY A 372 2.55 -4.61 1.91
N MET A 373 2.42 -5.48 2.91
CA MET A 373 1.17 -5.67 3.65
C MET A 373 0.65 -4.35 4.23
N CYS A 374 -0.60 -4.35 4.70
CA CYS A 374 -1.15 -3.25 5.48
C CYS A 374 -0.47 -3.19 6.86
N GLY A 375 -0.04 -1.99 7.29
CA GLY A 375 0.54 -1.84 8.62
C GLY A 375 1.88 -1.09 8.70
N GLY A 376 2.16 -0.17 7.78
CA GLY A 376 3.37 0.69 7.77
C GLY A 376 4.48 0.21 6.83
N TYR A 377 4.33 -0.98 6.25
CA TYR A 377 5.36 -1.58 5.37
C TYR A 377 5.61 -0.76 4.11
N ASN A 378 4.59 -0.22 3.46
CA ASN A 378 4.71 0.55 2.22
C ASN A 378 5.42 1.90 2.43
N LEU A 379 5.16 2.59 3.54
CA LEU A 379 5.90 3.79 3.88
C LEU A 379 7.34 3.47 4.29
N GLN A 380 7.56 2.38 5.03
CA GLN A 380 8.91 1.93 5.32
C GLN A 380 9.69 1.66 4.04
N TRP A 381 9.11 0.98 3.06
CA TRP A 381 9.75 0.77 1.76
C TRP A 381 10.09 2.09 1.06
N ALA A 382 9.18 3.07 1.11
CA ALA A 382 9.44 4.40 0.54
C ALA A 382 10.65 5.09 1.20
N PHE A 383 10.80 4.99 2.52
CA PHE A 383 11.95 5.54 3.25
C PHE A 383 13.22 4.73 3.02
N THR A 384 13.13 3.41 3.08
CA THR A 384 14.26 2.50 2.85
C THR A 384 14.90 2.73 1.48
N SER A 385 14.11 2.63 0.42
CA SER A 385 14.61 2.79 -0.95
C SER A 385 15.14 4.20 -1.21
N ALA A 386 14.50 5.22 -0.65
CA ALA A 386 14.95 6.61 -0.74
C ALA A 386 16.29 6.85 -0.04
N ALA A 387 16.48 6.28 1.16
CA ALA A 387 17.73 6.38 1.90
C ALA A 387 18.89 5.71 1.17
N ILE A 388 18.65 4.53 0.61
CA ILE A 388 19.66 3.79 -0.15
C ILE A 388 20.03 4.54 -1.44
N ALA A 389 19.05 5.08 -2.16
CA ALA A 389 19.32 5.90 -3.35
C ALA A 389 20.16 7.14 -2.99
N ALA A 390 19.80 7.85 -1.91
CA ALA A 390 20.56 9.01 -1.44
C ALA A 390 21.98 8.64 -1.00
N GLU A 391 22.16 7.51 -0.30
CA GLU A 391 23.48 7.02 0.09
C GLU A 391 24.33 6.66 -1.13
N SER A 392 23.76 5.99 -2.14
CA SER A 392 24.46 5.64 -3.37
C SER A 392 24.94 6.88 -4.12
N ILE A 393 24.08 7.90 -4.25
CA ILE A 393 24.44 9.18 -4.86
C ILE A 393 25.52 9.92 -4.05
N ASN A 394 25.42 9.92 -2.72
CA ASN A 394 26.40 10.58 -1.85
C ASN A 394 27.80 9.94 -1.91
N ASN A 395 27.87 8.64 -2.24
CA ASN A 395 29.10 7.86 -2.34
C ASN A 395 29.65 7.76 -3.77
N SER A 396 28.86 8.15 -4.77
CA SER A 396 29.33 8.26 -6.16
C SER A 396 30.28 9.45 -6.27
N ARG A 397 31.55 9.16 -6.67
CA ARG A 397 32.58 10.16 -6.92
C ARG A 397 32.55 10.62 -8.37
#